data_1e7579c99089a2d4a226616600a02a69
#
_entry.id   1e7579c99089a2d4a226616600a02a69
#
_cell.length_a   1.000
_cell.length_b   1.000
_cell.length_c   1.000
_cell.angle_alpha   90.00
_cell.angle_beta   90.00
_cell.angle_gamma   90.00
#
_symmetry.space_group_name_H-M   'P 1'
#
loop_
_entity.id
_entity.type
_entity.pdbx_description
1 polymer ?
#
loop_
_entity_poly.entity_id
_entity_poly.type
_entity_poly.pdbx_seq_one_letter_code
_entity_poly.pdbx_strand_id
1 'polypeptide(L)'
;MPGIKDVVIGLDTSSSPLVAVVERGGKKYASRRKGVKQERLLFPVLKQLLTKAGADLTHTAKVAIIRGPGRFTGIRISLTFASMLKYLSGAKVYGITVFEAVRLQVAASKRFLTWNAQNPAGSLAVVWHAFREEYFLQIFNAQSEAPQWLSREELLARLAARKEPLFVAGADKENTPLETLLEGRYTLADFKDCIVRPETLVAVAQNDAYQKDALEPLYLKPARFELLGK
;
A
#
# COMPACT_ATOMS: atom_id res chain seq x y z
N MET A 1 4.17 15.09 -32.94
CA MET A 1 5.21 14.18 -32.40
C MET A 1 4.72 13.63 -31.08
N PRO A 2 4.81 12.33 -30.80
CA PRO A 2 4.49 11.84 -29.46
C PRO A 2 5.43 12.52 -28.46
N GLY A 3 4.87 13.15 -27.43
CA GLY A 3 5.62 13.83 -26.39
C GLY A 3 6.58 12.89 -25.66
N ILE A 4 7.64 13.44 -25.07
CA ILE A 4 8.58 12.65 -24.25
C ILE A 4 7.80 12.05 -23.07
N LYS A 5 7.86 10.72 -22.93
CA LYS A 5 7.27 10.02 -21.79
C LYS A 5 8.24 10.05 -20.63
N ASP A 6 8.02 10.98 -19.70
CA ASP A 6 8.91 11.27 -18.57
C ASP A 6 8.15 11.40 -17.23
N VAL A 7 6.85 11.09 -17.23
CA VAL A 7 5.99 11.19 -16.04
C VAL A 7 5.87 9.84 -15.34
N VAL A 8 6.02 9.86 -14.03
CA VAL A 8 5.68 8.75 -13.13
C VAL A 8 4.41 9.11 -12.35
N ILE A 9 3.42 8.23 -12.37
CA ILE A 9 2.18 8.35 -11.57
C ILE A 9 2.20 7.29 -10.49
N GLY A 10 1.94 7.67 -9.24
CA GLY A 10 1.72 6.74 -8.12
C GLY A 10 0.30 6.89 -7.57
N LEU A 11 -0.38 5.76 -7.31
CA LEU A 11 -1.75 5.74 -6.80
C LEU A 11 -1.93 4.72 -5.69
N ASP A 12 -2.60 5.17 -4.61
CA ASP A 12 -3.24 4.29 -3.63
C ASP A 12 -4.71 4.68 -3.50
N THR A 13 -5.58 3.79 -3.96
CA THR A 13 -7.03 3.86 -3.80
C THR A 13 -7.57 2.70 -2.95
N SER A 14 -6.69 1.85 -2.43
CA SER A 14 -7.04 0.65 -1.66
C SER A 14 -7.61 0.99 -0.27
N SER A 15 -7.28 2.17 0.24
CA SER A 15 -7.72 2.68 1.54
C SER A 15 -8.28 4.11 1.45
N SER A 16 -8.59 4.75 2.57
CA SER A 16 -8.90 6.18 2.66
C SER A 16 -7.83 6.85 3.54
N PRO A 17 -7.23 7.96 3.15
CA PRO A 17 -7.52 8.76 1.94
C PRO A 17 -6.96 8.16 0.65
N LEU A 18 -7.53 8.57 -0.49
CA LEU A 18 -6.88 8.41 -1.80
C LEU A 18 -5.54 9.14 -1.77
N VAL A 19 -4.47 8.47 -2.16
CA VAL A 19 -3.14 9.05 -2.33
C VAL A 19 -2.79 9.05 -3.82
N ALA A 20 -2.38 10.18 -4.34
CA ALA A 20 -1.89 10.30 -5.71
C ALA A 20 -0.61 11.13 -5.73
N VAL A 21 0.32 10.75 -6.59
CA VAL A 21 1.55 11.50 -6.85
C VAL A 21 1.84 11.49 -8.35
N VAL A 22 2.33 12.61 -8.83
CA VAL A 22 2.92 12.78 -10.15
C VAL A 22 4.35 13.25 -9.95
N GLU A 23 5.30 12.54 -10.53
CA GLU A 23 6.72 12.94 -10.56
C GLU A 23 7.12 13.22 -12.01
N ARG A 24 7.84 14.33 -12.23
CA ARG A 24 8.45 14.70 -13.51
C ARG A 24 9.72 15.47 -13.27
N GLY A 25 10.83 15.05 -13.91
CA GLY A 25 12.11 15.71 -13.78
C GLY A 25 12.61 15.85 -12.33
N GLY A 26 12.38 14.85 -11.48
CA GLY A 26 12.74 14.85 -10.06
C GLY A 26 11.81 15.66 -9.16
N LYS A 27 10.86 16.43 -9.70
CA LYS A 27 9.85 17.17 -8.91
C LYS A 27 8.62 16.31 -8.68
N LYS A 28 8.15 16.29 -7.43
CA LYS A 28 6.99 15.51 -7.01
C LYS A 28 5.82 16.42 -6.63
N TYR A 29 4.66 16.13 -7.16
CA TYR A 29 3.39 16.79 -6.85
C TYR A 29 2.46 15.74 -6.28
N ALA A 30 2.02 15.89 -5.05
CA ALA A 30 1.22 14.89 -4.36
C ALA A 30 -0.08 15.45 -3.81
N SER A 31 -1.06 14.58 -3.63
CA SER A 31 -2.35 14.90 -3.02
C SER A 31 -2.84 13.72 -2.19
N ARG A 32 -3.43 14.05 -1.05
CA ARG A 32 -4.20 13.10 -0.21
C ARG A 32 -5.61 13.64 -0.08
N ARG A 33 -6.62 12.84 -0.45
CA ARG A 33 -8.02 13.26 -0.42
C ARG A 33 -8.90 12.26 0.30
N LYS A 34 -9.49 12.68 1.41
CA LYS A 34 -10.58 11.92 2.05
C LYS A 34 -11.86 12.10 1.21
N GLY A 35 -12.59 11.01 1.00
CA GLY A 35 -13.88 11.05 0.31
C GLY A 35 -14.46 9.65 0.15
N VAL A 36 -15.79 9.57 0.09
CA VAL A 36 -16.51 8.29 0.02
C VAL A 36 -16.45 7.69 -1.39
N LYS A 37 -16.39 8.54 -2.42
CA LYS A 37 -16.43 8.12 -3.84
C LYS A 37 -15.11 8.44 -4.53
N GLN A 38 -14.12 7.57 -4.33
CA GLN A 38 -12.76 7.77 -4.87
C GLN A 38 -12.74 7.79 -6.40
N GLU A 39 -13.65 7.09 -7.06
CA GLU A 39 -13.83 7.12 -8.52
C GLU A 39 -14.13 8.54 -9.05
N ARG A 40 -14.82 9.37 -8.27
CA ARG A 40 -15.09 10.77 -8.63
C ARG A 40 -13.91 11.70 -8.35
N LEU A 41 -13.03 11.33 -7.42
CA LEU A 41 -11.89 12.14 -7.00
C LEU A 41 -10.67 11.91 -7.87
N LEU A 42 -10.48 10.69 -8.40
CA LEU A 42 -9.25 10.28 -9.07
C LEU A 42 -8.86 11.21 -10.23
N PHE A 43 -9.74 11.38 -11.21
CA PHE A 43 -9.43 12.17 -12.41
C PHE A 43 -9.24 13.67 -12.12
N PRO A 44 -10.09 14.34 -11.31
CA PRO A 44 -9.83 15.73 -10.90
C PRO A 44 -8.50 15.92 -10.19
N VAL A 45 -8.13 15.01 -9.27
CA VAL A 45 -6.85 15.05 -8.57
C VAL A 45 -5.69 14.87 -9.53
N LEU A 46 -5.73 13.85 -10.39
CA LEU A 46 -4.68 13.61 -11.37
C LEU A 46 -4.53 14.78 -12.35
N LYS A 47 -5.62 15.32 -12.86
CA LYS A 47 -5.58 16.50 -13.74
C LYS A 47 -4.87 17.66 -13.06
N GLN A 48 -5.19 17.96 -11.80
CA GLN A 48 -4.53 19.03 -11.04
C GLN A 48 -3.02 18.78 -10.89
N LEU A 49 -2.62 17.54 -10.56
CA LEU A 49 -1.21 17.19 -10.36
C LEU A 49 -0.42 17.22 -11.67
N LEU A 50 -0.99 16.70 -12.76
CA LEU A 50 -0.39 16.73 -14.10
C LEU A 50 -0.23 18.16 -14.61
N THR A 51 -1.25 19.01 -14.44
CA THR A 51 -1.16 20.44 -14.80
C THR A 51 0.00 21.13 -14.05
N LYS A 52 0.17 20.85 -12.73
CA LYS A 52 1.31 21.39 -11.95
C LYS A 52 2.66 20.87 -12.44
N ALA A 53 2.71 19.66 -12.98
CA ALA A 53 3.91 19.06 -13.57
C ALA A 53 4.15 19.54 -15.02
N GLY A 54 3.28 20.37 -15.60
CA GLY A 54 3.34 20.77 -17.01
C GLY A 54 3.17 19.59 -17.96
N ALA A 55 2.30 18.63 -17.61
CA ALA A 55 2.11 17.37 -18.32
C ALA A 55 0.62 16.99 -18.44
N ASP A 56 0.36 15.95 -19.20
CA ASP A 56 -0.92 15.24 -19.27
C ASP A 56 -0.68 13.72 -19.24
N LEU A 57 -1.73 12.93 -19.37
CA LEU A 57 -1.65 11.46 -19.29
C LEU A 57 -0.81 10.83 -20.42
N THR A 58 -0.65 11.51 -21.58
CA THR A 58 0.15 10.99 -22.70
C THR A 58 1.64 10.95 -22.40
N HIS A 59 2.10 11.77 -21.45
CA HIS A 59 3.48 11.82 -20.99
C HIS A 59 3.81 10.70 -19.98
N THR A 60 2.85 9.85 -19.61
CA THR A 60 3.07 8.81 -18.60
C THR A 60 4.00 7.72 -19.12
N ALA A 61 5.16 7.60 -18.48
CA ALA A 61 6.14 6.52 -18.70
C ALA A 61 5.88 5.33 -17.78
N LYS A 62 5.54 5.61 -16.51
CA LYS A 62 5.42 4.61 -15.46
C LYS A 62 4.21 4.90 -14.55
N VAL A 63 3.54 3.84 -14.10
CA VAL A 63 2.47 3.93 -13.11
C VAL A 63 2.68 2.90 -12.01
N ALA A 64 2.74 3.35 -10.75
CA ALA A 64 2.82 2.49 -9.56
C ALA A 64 1.50 2.51 -8.80
N ILE A 65 1.04 1.34 -8.38
CA ILE A 65 -0.24 1.18 -7.69
C ILE A 65 -0.13 0.27 -6.46
N ILE A 66 -0.99 0.50 -5.47
CA ILE A 66 -1.29 -0.49 -4.44
C ILE A 66 -2.30 -1.48 -4.99
N ARG A 67 -1.91 -2.77 -5.08
CA ARG A 67 -2.75 -3.86 -5.61
C ARG A 67 -3.53 -4.62 -4.53
N GLY A 68 -3.49 -4.13 -3.29
CA GLY A 68 -4.18 -4.71 -2.13
C GLY A 68 -3.23 -5.09 -0.97
N PRO A 69 -3.74 -5.69 0.09
CA PRO A 69 -5.16 -5.79 0.39
C PRO A 69 -5.80 -4.43 0.73
N GLY A 70 -7.12 -4.38 0.71
CA GLY A 70 -7.85 -3.15 1.01
C GLY A 70 -9.29 -3.19 0.48
N ARG A 71 -9.87 -2.02 0.29
CA ARG A 71 -11.24 -1.86 -0.22
C ARG A 71 -11.33 -2.36 -1.67
N PHE A 72 -12.18 -3.35 -1.91
CA PHE A 72 -12.35 -4.02 -3.20
C PHE A 72 -12.55 -3.04 -4.38
N THR A 73 -13.49 -2.09 -4.24
CA THR A 73 -13.73 -1.06 -5.26
C THR A 73 -12.49 -0.19 -5.48
N GLY A 74 -11.80 0.19 -4.40
CA GLY A 74 -10.59 0.99 -4.48
C GLY A 74 -9.47 0.29 -5.26
N ILE A 75 -9.19 -0.97 -4.94
CA ILE A 75 -8.17 -1.76 -5.66
C ILE A 75 -8.50 -1.81 -7.16
N ARG A 76 -9.77 -2.03 -7.53
CA ARG A 76 -10.18 -2.07 -8.93
C ARG A 76 -9.99 -0.74 -9.65
N ILE A 77 -10.22 0.39 -8.98
CA ILE A 77 -10.02 1.73 -9.56
C ILE A 77 -8.56 1.90 -10.02
N SER A 78 -7.58 1.64 -9.14
CA SER A 78 -6.17 1.78 -9.50
C SER A 78 -5.71 0.77 -10.55
N LEU A 79 -6.17 -0.49 -10.46
CA LEU A 79 -5.86 -1.52 -11.46
C LEU A 79 -6.41 -1.16 -12.84
N THR A 80 -7.69 -0.75 -12.93
CA THR A 80 -8.30 -0.34 -14.20
C THR A 80 -7.59 0.87 -14.79
N PHE A 81 -7.26 1.87 -13.97
CA PHE A 81 -6.51 3.03 -14.42
C PHE A 81 -5.12 2.67 -14.93
N ALA A 82 -4.38 1.84 -14.21
CA ALA A 82 -3.05 1.38 -14.64
C ALA A 82 -3.12 0.53 -15.92
N SER A 83 -4.11 -0.35 -16.04
CA SER A 83 -4.35 -1.14 -17.26
C SER A 83 -4.66 -0.25 -18.46
N MET A 84 -5.48 0.78 -18.26
CA MET A 84 -5.80 1.77 -19.31
C MET A 84 -4.52 2.49 -19.78
N LEU A 85 -3.68 2.97 -18.88
CA LEU A 85 -2.43 3.64 -19.24
C LEU A 85 -1.45 2.70 -19.93
N LYS A 86 -1.35 1.43 -19.48
CA LYS A 86 -0.54 0.42 -20.15
C LYS A 86 -1.00 0.23 -21.60
N TYR A 87 -2.31 0.09 -21.83
CA TYR A 87 -2.88 -0.13 -23.14
C TYR A 87 -2.77 1.09 -24.06
N LEU A 88 -3.17 2.28 -23.58
CA LEU A 88 -3.25 3.49 -24.41
C LEU A 88 -1.92 4.18 -24.61
N SER A 89 -1.05 4.19 -23.62
CA SER A 89 0.22 4.91 -23.68
C SER A 89 1.47 4.03 -23.61
N GLY A 90 1.32 2.70 -23.42
CA GLY A 90 2.45 1.80 -23.23
C GLY A 90 3.22 2.05 -21.94
N ALA A 91 2.59 2.67 -20.93
CA ALA A 91 3.21 2.91 -19.64
C ALA A 91 3.59 1.59 -18.96
N LYS A 92 4.78 1.54 -18.34
CA LYS A 92 5.17 0.41 -17.49
C LYS A 92 4.37 0.44 -16.19
N VAL A 93 3.82 -0.70 -15.79
CA VAL A 93 3.02 -0.83 -14.56
C VAL A 93 3.83 -1.51 -13.47
N TYR A 94 3.74 -0.98 -12.26
CA TYR A 94 4.39 -1.46 -11.05
C TYR A 94 3.32 -1.65 -9.97
N GLY A 95 3.23 -2.85 -9.41
CA GLY A 95 2.25 -3.21 -8.38
C GLY A 95 2.91 -3.63 -7.09
N ILE A 96 2.52 -3.01 -5.99
CA ILE A 96 3.00 -3.35 -4.66
C ILE A 96 1.81 -3.59 -3.72
N THR A 97 1.98 -4.47 -2.74
CA THR A 97 0.99 -4.65 -1.68
C THR A 97 1.11 -3.54 -0.63
N VAL A 98 0.03 -3.30 0.14
CA VAL A 98 0.11 -2.37 1.27
C VAL A 98 1.12 -2.84 2.31
N PHE A 99 1.26 -4.15 2.49
CA PHE A 99 2.23 -4.74 3.40
C PHE A 99 3.67 -4.41 3.02
N GLU A 100 4.01 -4.61 1.75
CA GLU A 100 5.34 -4.30 1.22
C GLU A 100 5.63 -2.80 1.27
N ALA A 101 4.63 -1.95 0.95
CA ALA A 101 4.77 -0.50 1.01
C ALA A 101 5.06 -0.04 2.45
N VAL A 102 4.31 -0.54 3.45
CA VAL A 102 4.54 -0.25 4.87
C VAL A 102 5.90 -0.81 5.30
N ARG A 103 6.25 -2.05 4.90
CA ARG A 103 7.56 -2.64 5.21
C ARG A 103 8.71 -1.77 4.71
N LEU A 104 8.66 -1.30 3.46
CA LEU A 104 9.70 -0.41 2.90
C LEU A 104 9.86 0.87 3.72
N GLN A 105 8.76 1.49 4.12
CA GLN A 105 8.77 2.72 4.90
C GLN A 105 9.32 2.50 6.31
N VAL A 106 8.84 1.46 6.98
CA VAL A 106 9.21 1.12 8.36
C VAL A 106 10.67 0.67 8.41
N ALA A 107 11.12 -0.18 7.49
CA ALA A 107 12.50 -0.66 7.44
C ALA A 107 13.54 0.48 7.27
N ALA A 108 13.13 1.58 6.66
CA ALA A 108 13.97 2.79 6.53
C ALA A 108 13.87 3.74 7.73
N SER A 109 12.98 3.48 8.70
CA SER A 109 12.77 4.36 9.85
C SER A 109 13.87 4.16 10.91
N LYS A 110 14.30 5.27 11.54
CA LYS A 110 15.28 5.22 12.63
C LYS A 110 14.82 4.30 13.77
N ARG A 111 13.53 4.33 14.11
CA ARG A 111 12.96 3.52 15.19
C ARG A 111 13.11 2.02 14.91
N PHE A 112 12.78 1.58 13.71
CA PHE A 112 12.94 0.18 13.32
C PHE A 112 14.42 -0.22 13.26
N LEU A 113 15.29 0.60 12.67
CA LEU A 113 16.73 0.30 12.58
C LEU A 113 17.36 0.13 13.96
N THR A 114 17.01 0.99 14.92
CA THR A 114 17.49 0.84 16.31
C THR A 114 16.96 -0.43 16.97
N TRP A 115 15.67 -0.73 16.80
CA TRP A 115 15.06 -1.94 17.35
C TRP A 115 15.67 -3.21 16.72
N ASN A 116 15.81 -3.22 15.40
CA ASN A 116 16.36 -4.39 14.67
C ASN A 116 17.80 -4.70 15.04
N ALA A 117 18.62 -3.68 15.31
CA ALA A 117 19.99 -3.88 15.80
C ALA A 117 20.03 -4.57 17.16
N GLN A 118 19.03 -4.34 18.02
CA GLN A 118 18.89 -5.00 19.33
C GLN A 118 18.20 -6.38 19.25
N ASN A 119 17.48 -6.63 18.14
CA ASN A 119 16.68 -7.85 17.92
C ASN A 119 16.95 -8.46 16.54
N PRO A 120 18.18 -8.97 16.29
CA PRO A 120 18.58 -9.44 14.95
C PRO A 120 17.76 -10.65 14.45
N ALA A 121 17.17 -11.44 15.35
CA ALA A 121 16.25 -12.54 15.02
C ALA A 121 14.77 -12.12 15.04
N GLY A 122 14.49 -10.82 15.21
CA GLY A 122 13.14 -10.31 15.29
C GLY A 122 12.44 -10.27 13.93
N SER A 123 11.11 -10.17 13.95
CA SER A 123 10.28 -10.11 12.77
C SER A 123 9.48 -8.80 12.72
N LEU A 124 9.20 -8.31 11.52
CA LEU A 124 8.27 -7.20 11.29
C LEU A 124 6.89 -7.76 10.95
N ALA A 125 5.89 -7.49 11.78
CA ALA A 125 4.50 -7.82 11.50
C ALA A 125 3.78 -6.56 10.97
N VAL A 126 3.16 -6.66 9.80
CA VAL A 126 2.31 -5.61 9.25
C VAL A 126 0.85 -6.01 9.38
N VAL A 127 0.09 -5.24 10.16
CA VAL A 127 -1.32 -5.44 10.45
C VAL A 127 -2.14 -4.37 9.73
N TRP A 128 -3.20 -4.76 9.04
CA TRP A 128 -4.06 -3.84 8.31
C TRP A 128 -5.53 -4.17 8.56
N HIS A 129 -6.32 -3.20 8.98
CA HIS A 129 -7.74 -3.42 9.21
C HIS A 129 -8.47 -3.78 7.90
N ALA A 130 -9.28 -4.83 7.93
CA ALA A 130 -10.08 -5.31 6.80
C ALA A 130 -11.52 -4.78 6.88
N PHE A 131 -12.31 -5.31 7.82
CA PHE A 131 -13.70 -4.93 8.02
C PHE A 131 -14.18 -5.37 9.40
N ARG A 132 -14.94 -4.55 10.15
CA ARG A 132 -15.40 -4.82 11.52
C ARG A 132 -14.24 -5.23 12.44
N GLU A 133 -14.24 -6.47 12.93
CA GLU A 133 -13.21 -7.07 13.79
C GLU A 133 -12.32 -8.05 13.00
N GLU A 134 -12.05 -7.74 11.72
CA GLU A 134 -11.23 -8.55 10.85
C GLU A 134 -10.00 -7.76 10.42
N TYR A 135 -8.89 -8.46 10.26
CA TYR A 135 -7.59 -7.88 9.94
C TYR A 135 -6.87 -8.70 8.88
N PHE A 136 -6.01 -8.03 8.16
CA PHE A 136 -4.99 -8.63 7.32
C PHE A 136 -3.66 -8.58 8.04
N LEU A 137 -2.89 -9.66 8.00
CA LEU A 137 -1.57 -9.80 8.61
C LEU A 137 -0.58 -10.32 7.59
N GLN A 138 0.60 -9.72 7.53
CA GLN A 138 1.78 -10.33 6.91
C GLN A 138 2.99 -10.16 7.83
N ILE A 139 3.75 -11.25 8.04
CA ILE A 139 4.97 -11.26 8.85
C ILE A 139 6.17 -11.38 7.91
N PHE A 140 7.13 -10.49 8.12
CA PHE A 140 8.38 -10.43 7.39
C PHE A 140 9.53 -10.79 8.32
N ASN A 141 10.17 -11.89 8.00
CA ASN A 141 11.40 -12.41 8.61
C ASN A 141 12.39 -12.75 7.50
N ALA A 142 13.34 -13.64 7.71
CA ALA A 142 14.26 -14.10 6.68
C ALA A 142 13.54 -14.69 5.44
N GLN A 143 12.35 -15.26 5.63
CA GLN A 143 11.46 -15.74 4.57
C GLN A 143 10.07 -15.14 4.83
N SER A 144 9.65 -14.17 4.03
CA SER A 144 8.32 -13.54 4.17
C SER A 144 7.21 -14.58 4.18
N GLU A 145 6.37 -14.55 5.22
CA GLU A 145 5.20 -15.42 5.30
C GLU A 145 4.11 -14.98 4.32
N ALA A 146 3.26 -15.92 3.91
CA ALA A 146 2.08 -15.59 3.11
C ALA A 146 1.13 -14.68 3.92
N PRO A 147 0.54 -13.66 3.29
CA PRO A 147 -0.41 -12.81 3.96
C PRO A 147 -1.69 -13.57 4.33
N GLN A 148 -2.28 -13.21 5.46
CA GLN A 148 -3.44 -13.88 6.05
C GLN A 148 -4.58 -12.89 6.29
N TRP A 149 -5.82 -13.38 6.21
CA TRP A 149 -7.03 -12.72 6.69
C TRP A 149 -7.48 -13.43 7.97
N LEU A 150 -7.69 -12.69 9.05
CA LEU A 150 -7.87 -13.20 10.42
C LEU A 150 -8.97 -12.39 11.13
N SER A 151 -9.70 -13.04 12.05
CA SER A 151 -10.46 -12.32 13.06
C SER A 151 -9.53 -11.60 14.04
N ARG A 152 -10.08 -10.73 14.88
CA ARG A 152 -9.31 -10.06 15.95
C ARG A 152 -8.66 -11.07 16.89
N GLU A 153 -9.42 -12.08 17.32
CA GLU A 153 -8.95 -13.12 18.23
C GLU A 153 -7.82 -13.94 17.60
N GLU A 154 -7.98 -14.35 16.35
CA GLU A 154 -6.95 -15.08 15.60
C GLU A 154 -5.70 -14.25 15.40
N LEU A 155 -5.85 -12.95 15.09
CA LEU A 155 -4.72 -12.03 14.97
C LEU A 155 -3.93 -11.95 16.28
N LEU A 156 -4.61 -11.70 17.41
CA LEU A 156 -3.97 -11.58 18.70
C LEU A 156 -3.29 -12.90 19.11
N ALA A 157 -3.96 -14.04 18.89
CA ALA A 157 -3.39 -15.36 19.14
C ALA A 157 -2.17 -15.64 18.25
N ARG A 158 -2.23 -15.25 16.96
CA ARG A 158 -1.13 -15.43 16.00
C ARG A 158 0.11 -14.61 16.38
N LEU A 159 -0.08 -13.37 16.82
CA LEU A 159 1.02 -12.53 17.28
C LEU A 159 1.59 -13.05 18.63
N ALA A 160 0.74 -13.47 19.57
CA ALA A 160 1.16 -13.97 20.88
C ALA A 160 1.91 -15.32 20.80
N ALA A 161 1.62 -16.14 19.79
CA ALA A 161 2.28 -17.43 19.58
C ALA A 161 3.74 -17.29 19.07
N ARG A 162 4.18 -16.08 18.72
CA ARG A 162 5.56 -15.85 18.25
C ARG A 162 6.54 -15.88 19.41
N LYS A 163 7.64 -16.59 19.21
CA LYS A 163 8.72 -16.69 20.19
C LYS A 163 9.78 -15.59 20.00
N GLU A 164 9.97 -15.17 18.77
CA GLU A 164 10.87 -14.08 18.42
C GLU A 164 10.26 -12.71 18.73
N PRO A 165 11.10 -11.70 19.02
CA PRO A 165 10.63 -10.32 19.17
C PRO A 165 9.87 -9.84 17.93
N LEU A 166 8.75 -9.13 18.14
CA LEU A 166 7.97 -8.54 17.07
C LEU A 166 8.04 -7.01 17.10
N PHE A 167 8.36 -6.44 15.95
CA PHE A 167 8.07 -5.04 15.66
C PHE A 167 6.78 -4.98 14.86
N VAL A 168 5.77 -4.23 15.32
CA VAL A 168 4.46 -4.23 14.67
C VAL A 168 4.20 -2.88 14.02
N ALA A 169 3.77 -2.92 12.77
CA ALA A 169 3.42 -1.74 11.98
C ALA A 169 2.03 -1.91 11.38
N GLY A 170 1.39 -0.81 11.01
CA GLY A 170 0.11 -0.85 10.30
C GLY A 170 -0.93 0.11 10.86
N ALA A 171 -2.20 -0.17 10.56
CA ALA A 171 -3.32 0.67 10.94
C ALA A 171 -4.54 -0.15 11.36
N ASP A 172 -5.23 0.35 12.37
CA ASP A 172 -6.54 -0.11 12.80
C ASP A 172 -7.66 0.60 12.02
N LYS A 173 -8.89 0.47 12.47
CA LYS A 173 -10.11 1.05 11.89
C LYS A 173 -9.90 2.53 11.52
N GLU A 174 -10.42 2.91 10.37
CA GLU A 174 -10.33 4.29 9.86
C GLU A 174 -8.90 4.87 9.78
N ASN A 175 -7.89 4.01 9.63
CA ASN A 175 -6.48 4.36 9.66
C ASN A 175 -6.08 5.05 10.97
N THR A 176 -6.49 4.48 12.10
CA THR A 176 -5.99 4.86 13.42
C THR A 176 -4.77 4.00 13.81
N PRO A 177 -3.97 4.46 14.77
CA PRO A 177 -2.87 3.66 15.31
C PRO A 177 -3.32 2.35 15.97
N LEU A 178 -2.41 1.37 16.05
CA LEU A 178 -2.66 0.02 16.58
C LEU A 178 -2.60 -0.08 18.12
N GLU A 179 -2.26 1.00 18.82
CA GLU A 179 -2.01 1.00 20.27
C GLU A 179 -3.18 0.40 21.07
N THR A 180 -4.40 0.78 20.74
CA THR A 180 -5.61 0.28 21.43
C THR A 180 -5.86 -1.19 21.14
N LEU A 181 -5.58 -1.65 19.91
CA LEU A 181 -5.76 -3.04 19.52
C LEU A 181 -4.77 -3.96 20.24
N LEU A 182 -3.51 -3.51 20.41
CA LEU A 182 -2.40 -4.34 20.87
C LEU A 182 -2.02 -4.10 22.33
N GLU A 183 -2.69 -3.18 23.03
CA GLU A 183 -2.57 -2.95 24.49
C GLU A 183 -1.11 -2.82 24.99
N GLY A 184 -0.24 -2.19 24.21
CA GLY A 184 1.14 -1.94 24.56
C GLY A 184 2.07 -3.16 24.65
N ARG A 185 1.64 -4.34 24.18
CA ARG A 185 2.39 -5.60 24.25
C ARG A 185 3.58 -5.69 23.31
N TYR A 186 3.66 -4.82 22.30
CA TYR A 186 4.65 -4.90 21.22
C TYR A 186 5.34 -3.55 21.00
N THR A 187 6.53 -3.56 20.41
CA THR A 187 7.14 -2.34 19.89
C THR A 187 6.44 -1.96 18.59
N LEU A 188 5.83 -0.77 18.57
CA LEU A 188 5.07 -0.29 17.43
C LEU A 188 5.87 0.68 16.56
N ALA A 189 5.63 0.66 15.26
CA ALA A 189 6.13 1.68 14.34
C ALA A 189 5.47 3.03 14.60
N ASP A 190 6.16 4.11 14.26
CA ASP A 190 5.52 5.43 14.23
C ASP A 190 4.40 5.42 13.18
N PHE A 191 3.20 5.86 13.56
CA PHE A 191 2.02 5.77 12.69
C PHE A 191 2.20 6.46 11.33
N LYS A 192 2.99 7.55 11.27
CA LYS A 192 3.35 8.24 10.02
C LYS A 192 4.05 7.31 9.00
N ASP A 193 4.75 6.27 9.47
CA ASP A 193 5.46 5.30 8.63
C ASP A 193 4.56 4.11 8.23
N CYS A 194 3.36 4.02 8.83
CA CYS A 194 2.37 2.97 8.54
C CYS A 194 1.40 3.36 7.43
N ILE A 195 1.35 4.62 7.03
CA ILE A 195 0.46 5.09 5.96
C ILE A 195 1.23 5.24 4.66
N VAL A 196 0.71 4.67 3.56
CA VAL A 196 1.35 4.73 2.24
C VAL A 196 1.70 6.17 1.87
N ARG A 197 2.99 6.40 1.60
CA ARG A 197 3.53 7.72 1.25
C ARG A 197 3.68 7.85 -0.27
N PRO A 198 3.45 9.06 -0.81
CA PRO A 198 3.68 9.36 -2.23
C PRO A 198 5.08 8.97 -2.71
N GLU A 199 6.10 9.22 -1.88
CA GLU A 199 7.51 8.92 -2.18
C GLU A 199 7.75 7.42 -2.36
N THR A 200 7.07 6.59 -1.59
CA THR A 200 7.15 5.13 -1.70
C THR A 200 6.61 4.66 -3.05
N LEU A 201 5.49 5.21 -3.51
CA LEU A 201 4.93 4.87 -4.82
C LEU A 201 5.87 5.25 -5.97
N VAL A 202 6.53 6.42 -5.88
CA VAL A 202 7.55 6.81 -6.86
C VAL A 202 8.76 5.88 -6.82
N ALA A 203 9.24 5.51 -5.63
CA ALA A 203 10.37 4.58 -5.47
C ALA A 203 10.05 3.19 -6.03
N VAL A 204 8.83 2.70 -5.85
CA VAL A 204 8.34 1.43 -6.43
C VAL A 204 8.44 1.46 -7.95
N ALA A 205 8.10 2.57 -8.61
CA ALA A 205 8.20 2.72 -10.06
C ALA A 205 9.66 2.76 -10.59
N GLN A 206 10.66 2.80 -9.71
CA GLN A 206 12.08 2.73 -10.09
C GLN A 206 12.66 1.32 -9.94
N ASN A 207 11.90 0.34 -9.42
CA ASN A 207 12.36 -1.03 -9.20
C ASN A 207 11.55 -2.01 -10.04
N ASP A 208 12.17 -2.58 -11.07
CA ASP A 208 11.53 -3.47 -12.03
C ASP A 208 11.03 -4.80 -11.42
N ALA A 209 11.47 -5.16 -10.22
CA ALA A 209 10.92 -6.30 -9.49
C ALA A 209 9.41 -6.19 -9.24
N TYR A 210 8.87 -4.97 -9.16
CA TYR A 210 7.44 -4.70 -8.97
C TYR A 210 6.61 -4.69 -10.27
N GLN A 211 7.20 -5.03 -11.43
CA GLN A 211 6.45 -5.21 -12.68
C GLN A 211 5.78 -6.58 -12.75
N LYS A 212 6.37 -7.60 -12.10
CA LYS A 212 5.75 -8.92 -12.02
C LYS A 212 4.44 -8.81 -11.24
N ASP A 213 3.39 -9.45 -11.75
CA ASP A 213 2.06 -9.50 -11.14
C ASP A 213 1.46 -8.12 -10.78
N ALA A 214 1.97 -7.04 -11.40
CA ALA A 214 1.60 -5.66 -11.08
C ALA A 214 0.10 -5.36 -11.22
N LEU A 215 -0.58 -6.07 -12.11
CA LEU A 215 -2.03 -5.94 -12.36
C LEU A 215 -2.85 -7.06 -11.69
N GLU A 216 -2.23 -7.94 -10.92
CA GLU A 216 -2.93 -8.98 -10.17
C GLU A 216 -3.36 -8.44 -8.80
N PRO A 217 -4.68 -8.36 -8.52
CA PRO A 217 -5.15 -7.89 -7.22
C PRO A 217 -4.84 -8.90 -6.12
N LEU A 218 -4.45 -8.40 -4.94
CA LEU A 218 -4.35 -9.22 -3.75
C LEU A 218 -5.66 -9.18 -2.96
N TYR A 219 -6.53 -10.15 -3.21
CA TYR A 219 -7.76 -10.38 -2.46
C TYR A 219 -7.53 -11.48 -1.43
N LEU A 220 -7.46 -11.14 -0.15
CA LEU A 220 -7.25 -12.09 0.94
C LEU A 220 -8.57 -12.57 1.55
N LYS A 221 -9.60 -11.72 1.50
CA LYS A 221 -10.93 -12.10 1.96
C LYS A 221 -11.70 -12.75 0.81
N PRO A 222 -12.25 -13.97 1.00
CA PRO A 222 -13.12 -14.61 0.02
C PRO A 222 -14.32 -13.72 -0.34
N ALA A 223 -14.82 -13.84 -1.55
CA ALA A 223 -16.04 -13.15 -1.92
C ALA A 223 -17.23 -13.66 -1.10
N ARG A 224 -18.19 -12.79 -0.81
CA ARG A 224 -19.31 -13.10 0.10
C ARG A 224 -20.10 -14.35 -0.32
N PHE A 225 -20.22 -14.62 -1.61
CA PHE A 225 -20.88 -15.83 -2.12
C PHE A 225 -20.08 -17.11 -1.87
N GLU A 226 -18.76 -17.05 -1.76
CA GLU A 226 -17.90 -18.20 -1.42
C GLU A 226 -18.00 -18.58 0.05
N LEU A 227 -18.40 -17.63 0.92
CA LEU A 227 -18.62 -17.86 2.35
C LEU A 227 -20.00 -18.45 2.66
N LEU A 228 -20.97 -18.35 1.73
CA LEU A 228 -22.34 -18.86 1.88
C LEU A 228 -22.49 -20.31 1.41
N GLY A 229 -21.46 -20.90 0.84
CA GLY A 229 -21.43 -22.28 0.31
C GLY A 229 -20.75 -23.31 1.22
N LYS A 230 -20.56 -22.98 2.51
CA LYS A 230 -20.04 -23.92 3.53
C LYS A 230 -21.04 -24.13 4.63
#